data_eda1446e390ea160de26f65806e1368e
#
_entry.id   eda1446e390ea160de26f65806e1368e
#
_cell.length_a   1.000
_cell.length_b   1.000
_cell.length_c   1.000
_cell.angle_alpha   90.00
_cell.angle_beta   90.00
_cell.angle_gamma   90.00
#
_symmetry.space_group_name_H-M   'P 1'
#
loop_
_entity.id
_entity.type
_entity.pdbx_description
1 polymer ?
#
loop_
_entity_poly.entity_id
_entity_poly.type
_entity_poly.pdbx_seq_one_letter_code
_entity_poly.pdbx_strand_id
1 'polypeptide(L)'
;SIGKNTLEANTTASCNTAVGFSAMAANTTGAGNISVGAFSLDANTTGADNVGIGLYALSTNTTAAENTAVGAYSLSANTTGTLNVAVGRGALQVNTTGGHSVAIGHNSLSENTTAGFNVAVGRSSLKVNTTGDSNVAVGDSAMVKNTTAANNTAVGAGAMACNTTGHANTAVGRISMLNNTTGVGNTATGCCALSANTTASDNTAYGKNSLKLNTTGSSNTAVGEGALDSVTTGDCNTSIGRIALGNAVTGNNNIAIGYVAGTDAVRNLTGSCANNIVIGNNANTNAYIKIDWTVTSDLRDKTEIKNVKHGLDFVNQITPIEYRFKKSREDDTPHGYKKYGFKAQEILELEGDNPVIINNEDTNNLKLTNSHLIPVLVNAIKELKAEIDELKNK
;
A
#
# COMPACT_ATOMS: atom_id res chain seq x y z
N SER A 1 -19.86 -48.65 -15.85
CA SER A 1 -20.49 -48.16 -14.59
C SER A 1 -20.43 -49.22 -13.51
N ILE A 2 -20.25 -48.78 -12.27
CA ILE A 2 -20.24 -49.66 -11.07
C ILE A 2 -21.08 -49.02 -9.98
N GLY A 3 -22.17 -49.65 -9.57
CA GLY A 3 -23.06 -49.17 -8.49
C GLY A 3 -24.52 -49.26 -8.85
N LYS A 4 -25.42 -49.14 -7.81
CA LYS A 4 -26.84 -49.11 -8.00
C LYS A 4 -27.28 -47.79 -8.62
N ASN A 5 -28.19 -47.78 -9.60
CA ASN A 5 -28.73 -46.63 -10.34
C ASN A 5 -27.65 -45.79 -11.06
N THR A 6 -26.51 -46.40 -11.43
CA THR A 6 -25.40 -45.71 -12.10
C THR A 6 -25.69 -45.61 -13.58
N LEU A 7 -25.64 -44.39 -14.22
CA LEU A 7 -25.98 -44.12 -15.61
C LEU A 7 -27.38 -44.69 -16.02
N GLU A 8 -28.34 -44.63 -15.13
CA GLU A 8 -29.65 -45.25 -15.31
C GLU A 8 -30.42 -44.67 -16.53
N ALA A 9 -30.36 -43.36 -16.72
CA ALA A 9 -31.03 -42.67 -17.84
C ALA A 9 -30.19 -42.54 -19.11
N ASN A 10 -28.99 -43.14 -19.18
CA ASN A 10 -28.08 -42.95 -20.31
C ASN A 10 -28.66 -43.56 -21.60
N THR A 11 -28.79 -42.75 -22.65
CA THR A 11 -29.37 -43.18 -23.92
C THR A 11 -28.34 -43.34 -25.02
N THR A 12 -27.69 -42.27 -25.40
CA THR A 12 -26.74 -42.19 -26.52
C THR A 12 -25.34 -41.70 -26.13
N ALA A 13 -25.18 -41.28 -24.88
CA ALA A 13 -23.88 -40.72 -24.45
C ALA A 13 -22.79 -41.80 -24.37
N SER A 14 -21.59 -41.43 -24.83
CA SER A 14 -20.40 -42.28 -24.86
C SER A 14 -19.27 -41.74 -24.01
N CYS A 15 -18.26 -42.57 -23.79
CA CYS A 15 -17.02 -42.18 -23.07
C CYS A 15 -17.25 -41.72 -21.59
N ASN A 16 -18.35 -42.14 -20.95
CA ASN A 16 -18.61 -41.82 -19.58
C ASN A 16 -18.07 -42.89 -18.61
N THR A 17 -17.48 -42.48 -17.51
CA THR A 17 -17.06 -43.35 -16.42
C THR A 17 -17.88 -43.01 -15.16
N ALA A 18 -18.62 -43.96 -14.58
CA ALA A 18 -19.42 -43.74 -13.39
C ALA A 18 -19.23 -44.88 -12.38
N VAL A 19 -18.91 -44.51 -11.13
CA VAL A 19 -18.69 -45.45 -10.03
C VAL A 19 -19.32 -44.84 -8.75
N GLY A 20 -20.33 -45.50 -8.22
CA GLY A 20 -21.00 -45.07 -6.98
C GLY A 20 -22.53 -45.20 -7.05
N PHE A 21 -23.18 -45.07 -5.90
CA PHE A 21 -24.64 -45.06 -5.83
C PHE A 21 -25.19 -43.82 -6.53
N SER A 22 -26.10 -43.99 -7.51
CA SER A 22 -26.71 -42.93 -8.32
C SER A 22 -25.69 -41.98 -9.00
N ALA A 23 -24.48 -42.44 -9.27
CA ALA A 23 -23.49 -41.65 -10.04
C ALA A 23 -23.99 -41.46 -11.49
N MET A 24 -24.13 -40.18 -11.94
CA MET A 24 -24.70 -39.80 -13.23
C MET A 24 -26.06 -40.45 -13.57
N ALA A 25 -26.94 -40.55 -12.57
CA ALA A 25 -28.23 -41.27 -12.75
C ALA A 25 -29.11 -40.65 -13.83
N ALA A 26 -29.16 -39.30 -13.94
CA ALA A 26 -30.00 -38.58 -14.91
C ALA A 26 -29.31 -38.31 -16.28
N ASN A 27 -28.07 -38.74 -16.50
CA ASN A 27 -27.34 -38.43 -17.74
C ASN A 27 -28.01 -39.06 -18.96
N THR A 28 -28.33 -38.27 -19.97
CA THR A 28 -29.00 -38.75 -21.20
C THR A 28 -28.03 -38.73 -22.41
N THR A 29 -27.49 -37.57 -22.75
CA THR A 29 -26.64 -37.38 -23.93
C THR A 29 -25.27 -36.75 -23.61
N GLY A 30 -25.00 -36.36 -22.34
CA GLY A 30 -23.71 -35.80 -21.93
C GLY A 30 -22.56 -36.82 -22.06
N ALA A 31 -21.56 -36.53 -22.86
CA ALA A 31 -20.44 -37.43 -23.12
C ALA A 31 -19.15 -36.98 -22.39
N GLY A 32 -18.17 -37.89 -22.28
CA GLY A 32 -16.85 -37.56 -21.75
C GLY A 32 -16.79 -37.30 -20.23
N ASN A 33 -17.86 -37.61 -19.47
CA ASN A 33 -17.88 -37.30 -18.07
C ASN A 33 -17.25 -38.38 -17.18
N ILE A 34 -16.60 -38.01 -16.12
CA ILE A 34 -16.09 -38.90 -15.07
C ILE A 34 -16.82 -38.60 -13.75
N SER A 35 -17.48 -39.58 -13.17
CA SER A 35 -18.19 -39.49 -11.91
C SER A 35 -17.78 -40.62 -10.98
N VAL A 36 -17.17 -40.28 -9.86
CA VAL A 36 -16.77 -41.26 -8.83
C VAL A 36 -17.24 -40.80 -7.46
N GLY A 37 -18.20 -41.46 -6.90
CA GLY A 37 -18.80 -41.14 -5.61
C GLY A 37 -20.31 -41.20 -5.61
N ALA A 38 -20.94 -41.38 -4.45
CA ALA A 38 -22.39 -41.39 -4.34
C ALA A 38 -22.95 -40.00 -4.70
N PHE A 39 -24.01 -39.97 -5.54
CA PHE A 39 -24.65 -38.74 -6.05
C PHE A 39 -23.70 -37.75 -6.75
N SER A 40 -22.58 -38.21 -7.29
CA SER A 40 -21.75 -37.39 -8.10
C SER A 40 -22.35 -37.23 -9.50
N LEU A 41 -22.49 -35.98 -10.01
CA LEU A 41 -23.10 -35.67 -11.32
C LEU A 41 -24.49 -36.29 -11.51
N ASP A 42 -25.24 -36.56 -10.42
CA ASP A 42 -26.47 -37.31 -10.50
C ASP A 42 -27.60 -36.60 -11.28
N ALA A 43 -27.66 -35.28 -11.28
CA ALA A 43 -28.61 -34.48 -12.05
C ALA A 43 -28.12 -34.11 -13.47
N ASN A 44 -26.91 -34.49 -13.89
CA ASN A 44 -26.38 -34.14 -15.20
C ASN A 44 -27.25 -34.78 -16.31
N THR A 45 -27.68 -33.98 -17.29
CA THR A 45 -28.47 -34.46 -18.42
C THR A 45 -27.69 -34.42 -19.73
N THR A 46 -27.20 -33.26 -20.09
CA THR A 46 -26.51 -33.01 -21.37
C THR A 46 -25.08 -32.42 -21.21
N GLY A 47 -24.69 -32.06 -20.00
CA GLY A 47 -23.35 -31.53 -19.73
C GLY A 47 -22.25 -32.54 -20.10
N ALA A 48 -21.20 -32.08 -20.79
CA ALA A 48 -20.09 -32.90 -21.27
C ALA A 48 -18.77 -32.54 -20.60
N ASP A 49 -17.81 -33.45 -20.65
CA ASP A 49 -16.44 -33.25 -20.23
C ASP A 49 -16.26 -32.76 -18.78
N ASN A 50 -17.16 -33.18 -17.90
CA ASN A 50 -17.07 -32.87 -16.47
C ASN A 50 -16.37 -34.00 -15.69
N VAL A 51 -15.61 -33.62 -14.68
CA VAL A 51 -15.01 -34.55 -13.72
C VAL A 51 -15.61 -34.29 -12.34
N GLY A 52 -16.39 -35.23 -11.81
CA GLY A 52 -16.96 -35.19 -10.46
C GLY A 52 -16.41 -36.34 -9.62
N ILE A 53 -15.55 -36.08 -8.64
CA ILE A 53 -14.99 -37.11 -7.75
C ILE A 53 -15.25 -36.71 -6.29
N GLY A 54 -16.15 -37.44 -5.64
CA GLY A 54 -16.52 -37.20 -4.25
C GLY A 54 -18.03 -37.29 -4.02
N LEU A 55 -18.45 -37.43 -2.76
CA LEU A 55 -19.83 -37.39 -2.37
C LEU A 55 -20.47 -36.06 -2.77
N TYR A 56 -21.58 -36.09 -3.55
CA TYR A 56 -22.27 -34.91 -4.09
C TYR A 56 -21.42 -33.94 -4.91
N ALA A 57 -20.29 -34.36 -5.50
CA ALA A 57 -19.52 -33.54 -6.43
C ALA A 57 -20.37 -33.26 -7.69
N LEU A 58 -20.54 -31.95 -8.07
CA LEU A 58 -21.38 -31.53 -9.21
C LEU A 58 -22.83 -32.11 -9.21
N SER A 59 -23.40 -32.32 -8.03
CA SER A 59 -24.67 -33.08 -7.95
C SER A 59 -25.85 -32.38 -8.62
N THR A 60 -25.91 -31.06 -8.67
CA THR A 60 -27.00 -30.32 -9.34
C THR A 60 -26.65 -29.86 -10.77
N ASN A 61 -25.48 -30.25 -11.29
CA ASN A 61 -25.07 -29.90 -12.65
C ASN A 61 -26.07 -30.49 -13.66
N THR A 62 -26.67 -29.68 -14.50
CA THR A 62 -27.64 -30.17 -15.49
C THR A 62 -27.07 -30.15 -16.91
N THR A 63 -26.60 -28.99 -17.37
CA THR A 63 -26.16 -28.76 -18.75
C THR A 63 -24.76 -28.20 -18.84
N ALA A 64 -24.15 -27.80 -17.71
CA ALA A 64 -22.79 -27.20 -17.71
C ALA A 64 -21.73 -28.23 -18.09
N ALA A 65 -20.70 -27.74 -18.77
CA ALA A 65 -19.61 -28.54 -19.30
C ALA A 65 -18.23 -28.08 -18.77
N GLU A 66 -17.26 -28.94 -18.93
CA GLU A 66 -15.84 -28.64 -18.71
C GLU A 66 -15.53 -28.22 -17.26
N ASN A 67 -16.24 -28.75 -16.27
CA ASN A 67 -15.98 -28.51 -14.87
C ASN A 67 -15.18 -29.67 -14.24
N THR A 68 -14.22 -29.34 -13.38
CA THR A 68 -13.50 -30.32 -12.56
C THR A 68 -13.83 -30.11 -11.09
N ALA A 69 -14.46 -31.07 -10.44
CA ALA A 69 -14.83 -31.06 -9.03
C ALA A 69 -14.26 -32.28 -8.30
N VAL A 70 -13.30 -32.09 -7.42
CA VAL A 70 -12.67 -33.15 -6.63
C VAL A 70 -12.80 -32.85 -5.14
N GLY A 71 -13.60 -33.62 -4.44
CA GLY A 71 -13.89 -33.46 -3.02
C GLY A 71 -15.39 -33.53 -2.71
N ALA A 72 -15.73 -33.89 -1.49
CA ALA A 72 -17.13 -33.93 -1.07
C ALA A 72 -17.75 -32.52 -1.15
N TYR A 73 -18.95 -32.42 -1.77
CA TYR A 73 -19.69 -31.16 -1.99
C TYR A 73 -18.98 -30.11 -2.83
N SER A 74 -17.94 -30.46 -3.58
CA SER A 74 -17.31 -29.54 -4.54
C SER A 74 -18.27 -29.25 -5.70
N LEU A 75 -18.49 -27.95 -6.04
CA LEU A 75 -19.45 -27.49 -7.07
C LEU A 75 -20.84 -28.10 -6.93
N SER A 76 -21.28 -28.46 -5.74
CA SER A 76 -22.52 -29.24 -5.55
C SER A 76 -23.80 -28.52 -6.02
N ALA A 77 -23.83 -27.16 -5.96
CA ALA A 77 -24.97 -26.37 -6.41
C ALA A 77 -24.85 -25.83 -7.84
N ASN A 78 -23.77 -26.19 -8.57
CA ASN A 78 -23.57 -25.69 -9.93
C ASN A 78 -24.71 -26.18 -10.87
N THR A 79 -25.29 -25.27 -11.62
CA THR A 79 -26.33 -25.60 -12.61
C THR A 79 -25.86 -25.42 -14.05
N THR A 80 -25.38 -24.23 -14.38
CA THR A 80 -24.97 -23.84 -15.74
C THR A 80 -23.57 -23.21 -15.82
N GLY A 81 -22.86 -23.03 -14.68
CA GLY A 81 -21.49 -22.50 -14.67
C GLY A 81 -20.48 -23.47 -15.32
N THR A 82 -19.66 -22.98 -16.24
CA THR A 82 -18.71 -23.79 -17.02
C THR A 82 -17.27 -23.44 -16.70
N LEU A 83 -16.34 -24.35 -17.06
CA LEU A 83 -14.89 -24.08 -17.00
C LEU A 83 -14.37 -23.78 -15.57
N ASN A 84 -14.99 -24.40 -14.55
CA ASN A 84 -14.56 -24.24 -13.17
C ASN A 84 -13.68 -25.41 -12.71
N VAL A 85 -12.69 -25.12 -11.89
CA VAL A 85 -11.86 -26.10 -11.18
C VAL A 85 -12.09 -25.95 -9.68
N ALA A 86 -12.66 -26.97 -9.04
CA ALA A 86 -12.92 -27.00 -7.60
C ALA A 86 -12.27 -28.24 -6.97
N VAL A 87 -11.21 -28.05 -6.19
CA VAL A 87 -10.49 -29.14 -5.54
C VAL A 87 -10.46 -28.91 -4.03
N GLY A 88 -11.17 -29.74 -3.29
CA GLY A 88 -11.31 -29.65 -1.85
C GLY A 88 -12.77 -29.77 -1.40
N ARG A 89 -12.98 -30.19 -0.14
CA ARG A 89 -14.32 -30.28 0.41
C ARG A 89 -14.98 -28.90 0.41
N GLY A 90 -16.17 -28.76 -0.18
CA GLY A 90 -16.93 -27.51 -0.24
C GLY A 90 -16.29 -26.39 -1.08
N ALA A 91 -15.35 -26.70 -1.95
CA ALA A 91 -14.83 -25.72 -2.91
C ALA A 91 -15.95 -25.36 -3.90
N LEU A 92 -16.21 -24.05 -4.14
CA LEU A 92 -17.31 -23.53 -4.99
C LEU A 92 -18.69 -24.17 -4.67
N GLN A 93 -18.94 -24.46 -3.41
CA GLN A 93 -20.08 -25.28 -3.01
C GLN A 93 -21.44 -24.75 -3.50
N VAL A 94 -21.69 -23.44 -3.36
CA VAL A 94 -23.00 -22.83 -3.71
C VAL A 94 -22.98 -22.10 -5.06
N ASN A 95 -21.91 -22.29 -5.86
CA ASN A 95 -21.86 -21.70 -7.19
C ASN A 95 -23.04 -22.20 -8.04
N THR A 96 -23.71 -21.28 -8.72
CA THR A 96 -24.85 -21.64 -9.59
C THR A 96 -24.52 -21.46 -11.07
N THR A 97 -24.13 -20.26 -11.44
CA THR A 97 -23.89 -19.86 -12.83
C THR A 97 -22.50 -19.29 -13.11
N GLY A 98 -21.70 -18.99 -12.05
CA GLY A 98 -20.34 -18.49 -12.20
C GLY A 98 -19.44 -19.46 -12.95
N GLY A 99 -18.61 -18.95 -13.86
CA GLY A 99 -17.70 -19.75 -14.68
C GLY A 99 -16.25 -19.27 -14.61
N HIS A 100 -15.34 -20.04 -15.21
CA HIS A 100 -13.92 -19.69 -15.35
C HIS A 100 -13.19 -19.45 -14.01
N SER A 101 -13.60 -20.12 -12.94
CA SER A 101 -13.01 -19.94 -11.61
C SER A 101 -12.19 -21.15 -11.16
N VAL A 102 -11.12 -20.88 -10.40
CA VAL A 102 -10.26 -21.90 -9.80
C VAL A 102 -10.36 -21.81 -8.28
N ALA A 103 -10.83 -22.84 -7.61
CA ALA A 103 -10.94 -22.94 -6.17
C ALA A 103 -10.22 -24.19 -5.66
N ILE A 104 -9.11 -24.04 -4.99
CA ILE A 104 -8.29 -25.14 -4.47
C ILE A 104 -8.12 -24.96 -2.96
N GLY A 105 -8.72 -25.85 -2.19
CA GLY A 105 -8.66 -25.82 -0.73
C GLY A 105 -10.02 -26.04 -0.07
N HIS A 106 -10.02 -26.41 1.21
CA HIS A 106 -11.25 -26.58 1.98
C HIS A 106 -12.02 -25.26 2.06
N ASN A 107 -13.29 -25.24 1.59
CA ASN A 107 -14.19 -24.07 1.56
C ASN A 107 -13.61 -22.87 0.80
N SER A 108 -12.73 -23.04 -0.20
CA SER A 108 -12.34 -21.96 -1.08
C SER A 108 -13.51 -21.57 -1.98
N LEU A 109 -13.80 -20.25 -2.12
CA LEU A 109 -14.98 -19.73 -2.87
C LEU A 109 -16.31 -20.41 -2.51
N SER A 110 -16.48 -20.89 -1.28
CA SER A 110 -17.63 -21.75 -0.95
C SER A 110 -18.98 -21.06 -1.07
N GLU A 111 -19.06 -19.73 -0.87
CA GLU A 111 -20.29 -18.94 -0.95
C GLU A 111 -20.45 -18.18 -2.29
N ASN A 112 -19.58 -18.46 -3.28
CA ASN A 112 -19.69 -17.88 -4.61
C ASN A 112 -20.99 -18.31 -5.28
N THR A 113 -21.75 -17.38 -5.84
CA THR A 113 -23.01 -17.70 -6.51
C THR A 113 -22.95 -17.55 -8.01
N THR A 114 -22.61 -16.35 -8.49
CA THR A 114 -22.65 -16.01 -9.91
C THR A 114 -21.33 -15.43 -10.44
N ALA A 115 -20.40 -15.11 -9.53
CA ALA A 115 -19.12 -14.49 -9.91
C ALA A 115 -18.23 -15.44 -10.71
N GLY A 116 -17.52 -14.88 -11.69
CA GLY A 116 -16.56 -15.60 -12.53
C GLY A 116 -15.14 -15.08 -12.41
N PHE A 117 -14.22 -15.77 -13.11
CA PHE A 117 -12.81 -15.36 -13.27
C PHE A 117 -12.04 -15.21 -11.96
N ASN A 118 -12.44 -15.91 -10.88
CA ASN A 118 -11.77 -15.87 -9.60
C ASN A 118 -10.75 -17.00 -9.45
N VAL A 119 -9.61 -16.71 -8.84
CA VAL A 119 -8.61 -17.70 -8.43
C VAL A 119 -8.49 -17.69 -6.90
N ALA A 120 -8.85 -18.79 -6.26
CA ALA A 120 -8.78 -18.96 -4.82
C ALA A 120 -8.01 -20.24 -4.45
N VAL A 121 -6.81 -20.08 -3.92
CA VAL A 121 -5.95 -21.20 -3.53
C VAL A 121 -5.60 -21.08 -2.05
N GLY A 122 -6.07 -22.00 -1.27
CA GLY A 122 -5.88 -22.03 0.19
C GLY A 122 -7.18 -22.30 0.95
N ARG A 123 -7.07 -22.73 2.19
CA ARG A 123 -8.22 -22.93 3.07
C ARG A 123 -8.98 -21.61 3.24
N SER A 124 -10.29 -21.61 2.99
CA SER A 124 -11.18 -20.43 3.16
C SER A 124 -10.75 -19.18 2.37
N SER A 125 -9.94 -19.30 1.33
CA SER A 125 -9.66 -18.17 0.43
C SER A 125 -10.91 -17.76 -0.31
N LEU A 126 -11.23 -16.44 -0.37
CA LEU A 126 -12.46 -15.88 -0.94
C LEU A 126 -13.74 -16.55 -0.45
N LYS A 127 -13.76 -17.06 0.78
CA LYS A 127 -14.84 -17.93 1.26
C LYS A 127 -16.22 -17.33 1.07
N VAL A 128 -16.46 -16.07 1.47
CA VAL A 128 -17.78 -15.43 1.44
C VAL A 128 -18.02 -14.56 0.21
N ASN A 129 -17.18 -14.68 -0.81
CA ASN A 129 -17.39 -13.97 -2.08
C ASN A 129 -18.71 -14.44 -2.70
N THR A 130 -19.57 -13.51 -3.09
CA THR A 130 -20.85 -13.83 -3.73
C THR A 130 -20.88 -13.47 -5.20
N THR A 131 -20.59 -12.21 -5.51
CA THR A 131 -20.67 -11.64 -6.87
C THR A 131 -19.42 -10.87 -7.31
N GLY A 132 -18.34 -10.84 -6.51
CA GLY A 132 -17.10 -10.18 -6.88
C GLY A 132 -16.30 -10.98 -7.89
N ASP A 133 -16.04 -10.39 -9.05
CA ASP A 133 -15.33 -11.02 -10.17
C ASP A 133 -13.82 -10.70 -10.18
N SER A 134 -13.06 -11.53 -10.92
CA SER A 134 -11.68 -11.23 -11.28
C SER A 134 -10.74 -11.00 -10.08
N ASN A 135 -10.93 -11.74 -9.00
CA ASN A 135 -10.08 -11.69 -7.83
C ASN A 135 -9.08 -12.84 -7.82
N VAL A 136 -7.86 -12.57 -7.35
CA VAL A 136 -6.83 -13.57 -7.09
C VAL A 136 -6.53 -13.62 -5.59
N ALA A 137 -6.81 -14.73 -4.94
CA ALA A 137 -6.56 -14.95 -3.52
C ALA A 137 -5.75 -16.23 -3.30
N VAL A 138 -4.50 -16.11 -2.92
CA VAL A 138 -3.59 -17.22 -2.68
C VAL A 138 -3.08 -17.18 -1.25
N GLY A 139 -3.46 -18.12 -0.44
CA GLY A 139 -3.08 -18.24 0.97
C GLY A 139 -4.24 -18.62 1.87
N ASP A 140 -3.96 -19.13 3.06
CA ASP A 140 -4.97 -19.41 4.06
C ASP A 140 -5.74 -18.13 4.41
N SER A 141 -7.06 -18.15 4.30
CA SER A 141 -7.96 -17.03 4.62
C SER A 141 -7.63 -15.71 3.88
N ALA A 142 -6.97 -15.78 2.72
CA ALA A 142 -6.80 -14.60 1.86
C ALA A 142 -8.17 -14.13 1.38
N MET A 143 -8.47 -12.83 1.55
CA MET A 143 -9.75 -12.19 1.19
C MET A 143 -11.00 -12.93 1.74
N VAL A 144 -10.88 -13.53 2.91
CA VAL A 144 -11.94 -14.40 3.46
C VAL A 144 -13.29 -13.69 3.61
N LYS A 145 -13.32 -12.36 3.85
CA LYS A 145 -14.55 -11.55 4.00
C LYS A 145 -14.98 -10.79 2.74
N ASN A 146 -14.32 -11.01 1.61
CA ASN A 146 -14.72 -10.36 0.36
C ASN A 146 -16.15 -10.79 -0.02
N THR A 147 -17.02 -9.84 -0.34
CA THR A 147 -18.40 -10.15 -0.74
C THR A 147 -18.66 -9.81 -2.20
N THR A 148 -18.49 -8.57 -2.58
CA THR A 148 -18.82 -8.06 -3.91
C THR A 148 -17.66 -7.35 -4.60
N ALA A 149 -16.53 -7.20 -3.90
CA ALA A 149 -15.37 -6.51 -4.45
C ALA A 149 -14.72 -7.30 -5.59
N ALA A 150 -14.24 -6.58 -6.60
CA ALA A 150 -13.65 -7.14 -7.81
C ALA A 150 -12.23 -6.61 -8.06
N ASN A 151 -11.51 -7.28 -8.95
CA ASN A 151 -10.18 -6.85 -9.43
C ASN A 151 -9.13 -6.73 -8.32
N ASN A 152 -9.20 -7.56 -7.28
CA ASN A 152 -8.21 -7.56 -6.22
C ASN A 152 -7.21 -8.72 -6.36
N THR A 153 -5.96 -8.48 -5.97
CA THR A 153 -4.93 -9.51 -5.86
C THR A 153 -4.44 -9.60 -4.43
N ALA A 154 -4.62 -10.74 -3.78
CA ALA A 154 -4.17 -11.02 -2.42
C ALA A 154 -3.33 -12.30 -2.38
N VAL A 155 -2.04 -12.18 -2.10
CA VAL A 155 -1.11 -13.31 -2.00
C VAL A 155 -0.45 -13.33 -0.63
N GLY A 156 -0.77 -14.31 0.18
CA GLY A 156 -0.26 -14.48 1.54
C GLY A 156 -1.35 -14.84 2.53
N ALA A 157 -0.99 -15.53 3.60
CA ALA A 157 -1.95 -15.88 4.66
C ALA A 157 -2.55 -14.61 5.29
N GLY A 158 -3.87 -14.50 5.30
CA GLY A 158 -4.61 -13.35 5.81
C GLY A 158 -4.43 -12.06 5.02
N ALA A 159 -3.87 -12.09 3.81
CA ALA A 159 -3.82 -10.91 2.95
C ALA A 159 -5.24 -10.43 2.64
N MET A 160 -5.54 -9.14 2.89
CA MET A 160 -6.85 -8.51 2.70
C MET A 160 -8.02 -9.26 3.36
N ALA A 161 -7.77 -9.94 4.48
CA ALA A 161 -8.78 -10.83 5.07
C ALA A 161 -10.11 -10.13 5.42
N CYS A 162 -10.09 -8.84 5.76
CA CYS A 162 -11.28 -8.07 6.13
C CYS A 162 -11.88 -7.28 4.96
N ASN A 163 -11.35 -7.38 3.74
CA ASN A 163 -11.91 -6.66 2.59
C ASN A 163 -13.35 -7.09 2.33
N THR A 164 -14.24 -6.13 2.11
CA THR A 164 -15.65 -6.41 1.81
C THR A 164 -16.04 -5.93 0.41
N THR A 165 -15.87 -4.64 0.14
CA THR A 165 -16.26 -3.99 -1.11
C THR A 165 -15.12 -3.19 -1.77
N GLY A 166 -13.94 -3.09 -1.14
CA GLY A 166 -12.78 -2.40 -1.72
C GLY A 166 -12.25 -3.13 -2.95
N HIS A 167 -12.08 -2.43 -4.07
CA HIS A 167 -11.70 -2.99 -5.36
C HIS A 167 -10.36 -2.45 -5.86
N ALA A 168 -9.80 -3.11 -6.87
CA ALA A 168 -8.54 -2.72 -7.51
C ALA A 168 -7.34 -2.62 -6.53
N ASN A 169 -7.30 -3.46 -5.50
CA ASN A 169 -6.21 -3.49 -4.54
C ASN A 169 -5.23 -4.64 -4.81
N THR A 170 -3.96 -4.43 -4.53
CA THR A 170 -2.92 -5.45 -4.58
C THR A 170 -2.25 -5.62 -3.22
N ALA A 171 -2.34 -6.80 -2.64
CA ALA A 171 -1.76 -7.13 -1.34
C ALA A 171 -0.89 -8.40 -1.43
N VAL A 172 0.41 -8.24 -1.32
CA VAL A 172 1.37 -9.36 -1.38
C VAL A 172 2.17 -9.43 -0.08
N GLY A 173 1.98 -10.48 0.67
CA GLY A 173 2.63 -10.71 1.96
C GLY A 173 1.64 -11.14 3.05
N ARG A 174 2.16 -11.82 4.07
CA ARG A 174 1.35 -12.23 5.21
C ARG A 174 0.71 -11.00 5.86
N ILE A 175 -0.64 -11.02 6.06
CA ILE A 175 -1.46 -9.95 6.67
C ILE A 175 -1.22 -8.54 6.07
N SER A 176 -0.78 -8.46 4.80
CA SER A 176 -0.79 -7.19 4.08
C SER A 176 -2.24 -6.73 3.88
N MET A 177 -2.50 -5.44 4.09
CA MET A 177 -3.84 -4.84 4.04
C MET A 177 -4.92 -5.61 4.81
N LEU A 178 -4.55 -6.23 5.95
CA LEU A 178 -5.44 -7.12 6.71
C LEU A 178 -6.82 -6.54 6.96
N ASN A 179 -6.88 -5.29 7.42
CA ASN A 179 -8.09 -4.60 7.89
C ASN A 179 -8.79 -3.76 6.83
N ASN A 180 -8.31 -3.76 5.58
CA ASN A 180 -9.00 -3.02 4.52
C ASN A 180 -10.46 -3.49 4.40
N THR A 181 -11.39 -2.55 4.38
CA THR A 181 -12.82 -2.87 4.21
C THR A 181 -13.35 -2.35 2.89
N THR A 182 -13.20 -1.06 2.63
CA THR A 182 -13.73 -0.37 1.45
C THR A 182 -12.69 0.43 0.68
N GLY A 183 -11.44 0.52 1.16
CA GLY A 183 -10.36 1.25 0.48
C GLY A 183 -10.06 0.70 -0.92
N VAL A 184 -9.76 1.57 -1.87
CA VAL A 184 -9.64 1.30 -3.31
C VAL A 184 -8.26 1.69 -3.82
N GLY A 185 -7.74 0.98 -4.83
CA GLY A 185 -6.53 1.40 -5.54
C GLY A 185 -5.24 1.30 -4.72
N ASN A 186 -5.23 0.55 -3.62
CA ASN A 186 -4.04 0.45 -2.78
C ASN A 186 -3.10 -0.68 -3.25
N THR A 187 -1.80 -0.45 -3.15
CA THR A 187 -0.77 -1.46 -3.37
C THR A 187 0.03 -1.67 -2.09
N ALA A 188 0.04 -2.89 -1.57
CA ALA A 188 0.77 -3.27 -0.36
C ALA A 188 1.62 -4.52 -0.60
N THR A 189 2.93 -4.38 -0.59
CA THR A 189 3.87 -5.49 -0.75
C THR A 189 4.81 -5.57 0.46
N GLY A 190 4.70 -6.64 1.20
CA GLY A 190 5.48 -6.89 2.43
C GLY A 190 4.62 -7.37 3.58
N CYS A 191 5.22 -8.09 4.53
CA CYS A 191 4.53 -8.50 5.74
C CYS A 191 4.02 -7.26 6.50
N CYS A 192 2.73 -7.25 6.85
CA CYS A 192 2.08 -6.17 7.59
C CYS A 192 2.08 -4.80 6.88
N ALA A 193 2.39 -4.71 5.58
CA ALA A 193 2.24 -3.47 4.82
C ALA A 193 0.77 -3.06 4.78
N LEU A 194 0.46 -1.78 5.08
CA LEU A 194 -0.90 -1.24 5.15
C LEU A 194 -1.89 -2.07 6.01
N SER A 195 -1.40 -2.77 7.03
CA SER A 195 -2.23 -3.74 7.76
C SER A 195 -3.41 -3.13 8.52
N ALA A 196 -3.30 -1.87 8.96
CA ALA A 196 -4.37 -1.16 9.66
C ALA A 196 -5.34 -0.39 8.74
N ASN A 197 -5.07 -0.34 7.42
CA ASN A 197 -5.89 0.40 6.47
C ASN A 197 -7.36 -0.06 6.54
N THR A 198 -8.29 0.88 6.61
CA THR A 198 -9.72 0.55 6.63
C THR A 198 -10.44 1.06 5.39
N THR A 199 -10.40 2.35 5.14
CA THR A 199 -11.15 3.02 4.07
C THR A 199 -10.28 3.86 3.14
N ALA A 200 -9.00 4.04 3.48
CA ALA A 200 -8.08 4.86 2.71
C ALA A 200 -7.78 4.26 1.33
N SER A 201 -7.57 5.14 0.35
CA SER A 201 -7.36 4.77 -1.05
C SER A 201 -6.04 5.32 -1.61
N ASP A 202 -5.62 4.76 -2.73
CA ASP A 202 -4.51 5.24 -3.54
C ASP A 202 -3.15 5.25 -2.80
N ASN A 203 -2.97 4.38 -1.82
CA ASN A 203 -1.70 4.25 -1.10
C ASN A 203 -0.79 3.20 -1.75
N THR A 204 0.51 3.48 -1.80
CA THR A 204 1.55 2.54 -2.20
C THR A 204 2.47 2.25 -1.02
N ALA A 205 2.49 1.01 -0.56
CA ALA A 205 3.32 0.53 0.54
C ALA A 205 4.20 -0.64 0.08
N TYR A 206 5.50 -0.42 -0.03
CA TYR A 206 6.46 -1.43 -0.44
C TYR A 206 7.52 -1.63 0.64
N GLY A 207 7.44 -2.72 1.37
CA GLY A 207 8.35 -3.08 2.48
C GLY A 207 7.59 -3.60 3.70
N LYS A 208 8.27 -4.40 4.52
CA LYS A 208 7.73 -4.86 5.79
C LYS A 208 7.32 -3.68 6.68
N ASN A 209 6.11 -3.68 7.24
CA ASN A 209 5.56 -2.63 8.10
C ASN A 209 5.46 -1.23 7.44
N SER A 210 5.59 -1.08 6.11
CA SER A 210 5.35 0.21 5.46
C SER A 210 3.88 0.61 5.61
N LEU A 211 3.61 1.89 5.96
CA LEU A 211 2.26 2.42 6.25
C LEU A 211 1.44 1.53 7.22
N LYS A 212 2.09 0.89 8.16
CA LYS A 212 1.47 -0.15 9.01
C LYS A 212 0.25 0.33 9.77
N LEU A 213 0.30 1.54 10.35
CA LEU A 213 -0.74 2.10 11.20
C LEU A 213 -1.73 3.02 10.44
N ASN A 214 -1.56 3.19 9.13
CA ASN A 214 -2.46 4.01 8.32
C ASN A 214 -3.89 3.46 8.37
N THR A 215 -4.86 4.31 8.72
CA THR A 215 -6.28 3.95 8.78
C THR A 215 -7.09 4.60 7.67
N THR A 216 -6.99 5.91 7.53
CA THR A 216 -7.78 6.73 6.60
C THR A 216 -6.95 7.67 5.73
N GLY A 217 -5.63 7.78 5.94
CA GLY A 217 -4.74 8.60 5.11
C GLY A 217 -4.59 8.04 3.69
N SER A 218 -4.80 8.88 2.69
CA SER A 218 -4.83 8.51 1.27
C SER A 218 -3.64 9.10 0.49
N SER A 219 -3.38 8.53 -0.68
CA SER A 219 -2.36 9.03 -1.62
C SER A 219 -0.93 9.06 -1.04
N ASN A 220 -0.62 8.17 -0.11
CA ASN A 220 0.72 8.07 0.46
C ASN A 220 1.59 7.06 -0.30
N THR A 221 2.86 7.36 -0.48
CA THR A 221 3.86 6.46 -1.06
C THR A 221 4.93 6.15 -0.01
N ALA A 222 5.05 4.88 0.36
CA ALA A 222 6.03 4.39 1.32
C ALA A 222 6.85 3.24 0.74
N VAL A 223 8.14 3.46 0.55
CA VAL A 223 9.07 2.45 0.03
C VAL A 223 10.21 2.24 1.03
N GLY A 224 10.23 1.09 1.66
CA GLY A 224 11.22 0.71 2.67
C GLY A 224 10.59 0.08 3.91
N GLU A 225 11.37 -0.69 4.65
CA GLU A 225 10.92 -1.26 5.93
C GLU A 225 10.56 -0.12 6.90
N GLY A 226 9.34 -0.12 7.43
CA GLY A 226 8.87 0.88 8.39
C GLY A 226 8.77 2.31 7.83
N ALA A 227 8.77 2.49 6.51
CA ALA A 227 8.50 3.80 5.92
C ALA A 227 7.06 4.21 6.25
N LEU A 228 6.85 5.43 6.79
CA LEU A 228 5.54 5.94 7.22
C LEU A 228 4.78 5.00 8.18
N ASP A 229 5.48 4.23 9.02
CA ASP A 229 4.83 3.19 9.84
C ASP A 229 3.86 3.74 10.90
N SER A 230 4.06 4.97 11.36
CA SER A 230 3.25 5.64 12.39
C SER A 230 2.13 6.54 11.83
N VAL A 231 2.07 6.76 10.52
CA VAL A 231 0.99 7.55 9.90
C VAL A 231 -0.35 6.87 10.13
N THR A 232 -1.35 7.66 10.53
CA THR A 232 -2.73 7.21 10.76
C THR A 232 -3.73 7.83 9.79
N THR A 233 -3.69 9.15 9.64
CA THR A 233 -4.66 9.92 8.83
C THR A 233 -3.98 10.92 7.87
N GLY A 234 -2.64 11.01 7.87
CA GLY A 234 -1.90 11.92 6.99
C GLY A 234 -2.00 11.52 5.51
N ASP A 235 -2.18 12.50 4.64
CA ASP A 235 -2.36 12.34 3.20
C ASP A 235 -1.15 12.82 2.40
N CYS A 236 -1.00 12.32 1.18
CA CYS A 236 -0.07 12.84 0.17
C CYS A 236 1.41 12.83 0.61
N ASN A 237 1.81 11.95 1.50
CA ASN A 237 3.20 11.85 1.93
C ASN A 237 4.00 10.89 1.03
N THR A 238 5.24 11.25 0.72
CA THR A 238 6.19 10.41 0.00
C THR A 238 7.39 10.08 0.89
N SER A 239 7.60 8.81 1.14
CA SER A 239 8.68 8.30 1.99
C SER A 239 9.45 7.19 1.28
N ILE A 240 10.73 7.40 1.04
CA ILE A 240 11.60 6.43 0.39
C ILE A 240 12.84 6.21 1.26
N GLY A 241 12.93 5.04 1.84
CA GLY A 241 14.01 4.63 2.74
C GLY A 241 13.51 3.93 3.99
N ARG A 242 14.36 3.13 4.60
CA ARG A 242 14.02 2.44 5.86
C ARG A 242 13.71 3.46 6.95
N ILE A 243 12.53 3.35 7.60
CA ILE A 243 12.02 4.23 8.68
C ILE A 243 11.95 5.72 8.28
N ALA A 244 11.97 6.06 6.99
CA ALA A 244 11.74 7.43 6.58
C ALA A 244 10.31 7.87 6.97
N LEU A 245 10.15 9.09 7.53
CA LEU A 245 8.89 9.60 8.09
C LEU A 245 8.22 8.68 9.13
N GLY A 246 8.99 7.85 9.81
CA GLY A 246 8.43 6.89 10.78
C GLY A 246 7.75 7.54 11.98
N ASN A 247 7.97 8.82 12.28
CA ASN A 247 7.37 9.56 13.40
C ASN A 247 6.20 10.47 12.99
N ALA A 248 5.91 10.63 11.68
CA ALA A 248 4.76 11.41 11.22
C ALA A 248 3.46 10.66 11.55
N VAL A 249 2.47 11.34 12.12
CA VAL A 249 1.19 10.71 12.54
C VAL A 249 0.02 11.21 11.71
N THR A 250 -0.17 12.53 11.61
CA THR A 250 -1.28 13.16 10.89
C THR A 250 -0.80 14.21 9.87
N GLY A 251 0.52 14.38 9.72
CA GLY A 251 1.11 15.35 8.80
C GLY A 251 0.85 15.00 7.33
N ASN A 252 0.62 16.02 6.51
CA ASN A 252 0.31 15.90 5.09
C ASN A 252 1.42 16.48 4.22
N ASN A 253 1.49 16.00 2.97
CA ASN A 253 2.33 16.58 1.91
C ASN A 253 3.82 16.68 2.30
N ASN A 254 4.35 15.66 2.97
CA ASN A 254 5.76 15.57 3.31
C ASN A 254 6.49 14.66 2.34
N ILE A 255 7.73 15.01 2.00
CA ILE A 255 8.64 14.18 1.21
C ILE A 255 9.86 13.88 2.06
N ALA A 256 10.20 12.60 2.25
CA ALA A 256 11.44 12.19 2.89
C ALA A 256 12.14 11.09 2.08
N ILE A 257 13.41 11.32 1.79
CA ILE A 257 14.24 10.40 1.00
C ILE A 257 15.53 10.09 1.76
N GLY A 258 15.74 8.83 2.08
CA GLY A 258 16.92 8.33 2.78
C GLY A 258 16.59 7.54 4.03
N TYR A 259 17.59 6.80 4.53
CA TYR A 259 17.49 6.07 5.80
C TYR A 259 17.16 7.04 6.96
N VAL A 260 16.10 6.78 7.72
CA VAL A 260 15.56 7.60 8.82
C VAL A 260 15.34 9.09 8.48
N ALA A 261 15.20 9.43 7.20
CA ALA A 261 14.94 10.81 6.79
C ALA A 261 13.62 11.31 7.41
N GLY A 262 13.66 12.50 8.01
CA GLY A 262 12.50 13.08 8.69
C GLY A 262 12.18 12.49 10.08
N THR A 263 13.07 11.67 10.65
CA THR A 263 12.88 11.07 11.99
C THR A 263 14.03 11.37 12.95
N ASP A 264 15.07 12.06 12.51
CA ASP A 264 16.28 12.33 13.29
C ASP A 264 16.52 13.83 13.55
N ALA A 265 17.72 14.18 14.05
CA ALA A 265 18.08 15.54 14.43
C ALA A 265 18.14 16.54 13.25
N VAL A 266 18.23 16.09 11.99
CA VAL A 266 18.17 16.99 10.83
C VAL A 266 16.81 17.65 10.74
N ARG A 267 15.75 16.85 10.78
CA ARG A 267 14.36 17.29 10.91
C ARG A 267 13.51 16.14 11.41
N ASN A 268 13.03 16.20 12.62
CA ASN A 268 12.09 15.23 13.15
C ASN A 268 10.66 15.70 12.85
N LEU A 269 10.02 15.07 11.88
CA LEU A 269 8.65 15.36 11.48
C LEU A 269 7.69 14.51 12.33
N THR A 270 7.35 15.01 13.50
CA THR A 270 6.43 14.37 14.43
C THR A 270 5.02 14.92 14.30
N GLY A 271 4.03 14.11 14.69
CA GLY A 271 2.63 14.58 14.84
C GLY A 271 2.05 15.08 13.51
N SER A 272 1.70 16.37 13.44
CA SER A 272 0.99 17.02 12.34
C SER A 272 1.89 17.87 11.42
N CYS A 273 3.22 17.75 11.50
CA CYS A 273 4.11 18.50 10.60
C CYS A 273 3.76 18.23 9.14
N ALA A 274 3.59 19.29 8.35
CA ALA A 274 3.16 19.19 6.95
C ALA A 274 4.03 20.06 6.01
N ASN A 275 3.98 19.77 4.70
CA ASN A 275 4.63 20.55 3.64
C ASN A 275 6.16 20.62 3.76
N ASN A 276 6.81 19.55 4.18
CA ASN A 276 8.26 19.49 4.35
C ASN A 276 8.91 18.58 3.31
N ILE A 277 10.13 18.93 2.89
CA ILE A 277 11.02 18.08 2.10
C ILE A 277 12.27 17.82 2.93
N VAL A 278 12.57 16.53 3.18
CA VAL A 278 13.77 16.11 3.91
C VAL A 278 14.52 15.08 3.07
N ILE A 279 15.76 15.37 2.72
CA ILE A 279 16.64 14.46 1.97
C ILE A 279 17.87 14.16 2.83
N GLY A 280 18.04 12.86 3.12
CA GLY A 280 19.14 12.39 3.98
C GLY A 280 18.82 12.49 5.47
N ASN A 281 19.84 12.17 6.26
CA ASN A 281 19.79 12.10 7.73
C ASN A 281 21.02 12.78 8.36
N ASN A 282 21.12 12.72 9.68
CA ASN A 282 22.21 13.35 10.43
C ASN A 282 23.62 12.80 10.10
N ALA A 283 23.73 11.63 9.48
CA ALA A 283 25.00 11.06 9.06
C ALA A 283 25.49 11.59 7.70
N ASN A 284 24.62 12.25 6.92
CA ASN A 284 24.98 12.81 5.63
C ASN A 284 25.78 14.10 5.81
N THR A 285 27.02 14.13 5.36
CA THR A 285 27.93 15.30 5.51
C THR A 285 28.03 16.17 4.27
N ASN A 286 27.69 15.64 3.10
CA ASN A 286 27.80 16.33 1.82
C ASN A 286 26.61 16.00 0.92
N ALA A 287 26.17 17.00 0.15
CA ALA A 287 25.27 16.85 -0.98
C ALA A 287 26.01 17.29 -2.24
N TYR A 288 26.09 16.43 -3.25
CA TYR A 288 26.72 16.73 -4.52
C TYR A 288 25.66 17.00 -5.57
N ILE A 289 25.49 18.27 -5.93
CA ILE A 289 24.48 18.72 -6.91
C ILE A 289 25.22 19.50 -7.99
N LYS A 290 25.07 19.11 -9.26
CA LYS A 290 25.72 19.75 -10.40
C LYS A 290 25.03 21.05 -10.84
N ILE A 291 23.79 21.24 -10.43
CA ILE A 291 22.91 22.37 -10.82
C ILE A 291 22.47 23.14 -9.57
N ASP A 292 22.19 24.44 -9.74
CA ASP A 292 21.66 25.26 -8.65
C ASP A 292 20.18 24.98 -8.38
N TRP A 293 19.73 25.24 -7.14
CA TRP A 293 18.34 25.30 -6.80
C TRP A 293 17.73 26.58 -7.33
N THR A 294 16.70 26.48 -8.20
CA THR A 294 15.92 27.64 -8.65
C THR A 294 14.74 27.85 -7.73
N VAL A 295 14.67 29.01 -7.10
CA VAL A 295 13.57 29.36 -6.17
C VAL A 295 12.61 30.30 -6.88
N THR A 296 11.30 30.04 -6.78
CA THR A 296 10.25 30.94 -7.29
C THR A 296 10.35 32.30 -6.58
N SER A 297 10.42 33.38 -7.33
CA SER A 297 10.58 34.75 -6.80
C SER A 297 9.71 35.79 -7.53
N ASP A 298 8.62 35.38 -8.16
CA ASP A 298 7.70 36.29 -8.83
C ASP A 298 7.02 37.19 -7.80
N LEU A 299 6.90 38.48 -8.12
CA LEU A 299 6.24 39.47 -7.27
C LEU A 299 4.76 39.16 -7.04
N ARG A 300 4.11 38.53 -8.02
CA ARG A 300 2.68 38.15 -7.97
C ARG A 300 2.39 37.07 -6.92
N ASP A 301 3.43 36.30 -6.55
CA ASP A 301 3.34 35.23 -5.53
C ASP A 301 3.70 35.73 -4.13
N LYS A 302 3.95 37.06 -3.95
CA LYS A 302 4.38 37.66 -2.70
C LYS A 302 3.33 38.60 -2.14
N THR A 303 3.17 38.60 -0.83
CA THR A 303 2.31 39.52 -0.08
C THR A 303 3.08 40.16 1.06
N GLU A 304 2.51 41.19 1.70
CA GLU A 304 3.10 41.90 2.85
C GLU A 304 4.53 42.41 2.63
N ILE A 305 4.82 42.92 1.44
CA ILE A 305 6.13 43.35 1.03
C ILE A 305 6.59 44.56 1.88
N LYS A 306 7.71 44.42 2.58
CA LYS A 306 8.34 45.45 3.38
C LYS A 306 9.86 45.49 3.11
N ASN A 307 10.47 46.64 3.40
CA ASN A 307 11.91 46.75 3.34
C ASN A 307 12.57 45.83 4.40
N VAL A 308 13.75 45.30 4.05
CA VAL A 308 14.59 44.56 4.99
C VAL A 308 15.01 45.49 6.13
N LYS A 309 14.78 45.08 7.39
CA LYS A 309 15.09 45.89 8.57
C LYS A 309 16.56 45.91 8.94
N HIS A 310 17.26 44.82 8.63
CA HIS A 310 18.66 44.61 9.00
C HIS A 310 19.59 45.13 7.92
N GLY A 311 20.67 45.78 8.32
CA GLY A 311 21.69 46.35 7.46
C GLY A 311 23.10 46.25 8.07
N LEU A 312 23.87 47.32 7.96
CA LEU A 312 25.30 47.35 8.36
C LEU A 312 25.51 47.04 9.86
N ASP A 313 24.71 47.65 10.71
CA ASP A 313 24.77 47.42 12.18
C ASP A 313 24.52 45.96 12.57
N PHE A 314 23.58 45.31 11.91
CA PHE A 314 23.28 43.91 12.13
C PHE A 314 24.44 43.00 11.68
N VAL A 315 24.98 43.26 10.47
CA VAL A 315 26.11 42.49 9.89
C VAL A 315 27.35 42.62 10.76
N ASN A 316 27.63 43.79 11.31
CA ASN A 316 28.77 44.04 12.17
C ASN A 316 28.73 43.29 13.51
N GLN A 317 27.56 42.85 13.94
CA GLN A 317 27.37 42.07 15.20
C GLN A 317 27.46 40.55 14.98
N ILE A 318 27.40 40.09 13.73
CA ILE A 318 27.47 38.63 13.41
C ILE A 318 28.92 38.18 13.38
N THR A 319 29.25 37.10 14.08
CA THR A 319 30.58 36.51 14.10
C THR A 319 30.66 35.29 13.17
N PRO A 320 31.39 35.40 12.03
CA PRO A 320 31.69 34.23 11.19
C PRO A 320 32.61 33.24 11.93
N ILE A 321 32.31 31.95 11.82
CA ILE A 321 33.11 30.88 12.44
C ILE A 321 33.53 29.82 11.45
N GLU A 322 34.66 29.15 11.70
CA GLU A 322 35.07 27.89 11.11
C GLU A 322 34.66 26.76 12.06
N TYR A 323 34.00 25.72 11.54
CA TYR A 323 33.54 24.61 12.38
C TYR A 323 33.52 23.26 11.64
N ARG A 324 33.36 22.18 12.40
CA ARG A 324 32.90 20.86 11.94
C ARG A 324 31.69 20.48 12.74
N PHE A 325 30.80 19.67 12.16
CA PHE A 325 29.75 19.07 12.94
C PHE A 325 30.32 18.06 13.96
N LYS A 326 29.64 17.86 15.05
CA LYS A 326 29.84 16.74 15.96
C LYS A 326 29.19 15.50 15.36
N LYS A 327 29.65 14.31 15.75
CA LYS A 327 29.02 13.06 15.36
C LYS A 327 27.60 12.93 15.92
N SER A 328 27.38 13.35 17.16
CA SER A 328 26.07 13.57 17.79
C SER A 328 26.17 14.69 18.81
N ARG A 329 25.08 15.08 19.47
CA ARG A 329 25.09 16.08 20.54
C ARG A 329 25.87 15.63 21.77
N GLU A 330 25.89 14.33 22.02
CA GLU A 330 26.56 13.67 23.13
C GLU A 330 27.99 13.23 22.79
N ASP A 331 28.34 13.21 21.50
CA ASP A 331 29.66 12.81 21.01
C ASP A 331 30.36 13.98 20.30
N ASP A 332 31.30 14.62 20.97
CA ASP A 332 32.06 15.78 20.48
C ASP A 332 33.04 15.44 19.34
N THR A 333 33.14 14.18 18.92
CA THR A 333 34.04 13.77 17.84
C THR A 333 33.70 14.57 16.56
N PRO A 334 34.70 15.25 15.96
CA PRO A 334 34.49 16.03 14.75
C PRO A 334 34.04 15.13 13.59
N HIS A 335 32.95 15.51 12.90
CA HIS A 335 32.37 14.78 11.79
C HIS A 335 32.35 15.65 10.52
N GLY A 336 32.75 15.09 9.38
CA GLY A 336 32.79 15.76 8.08
C GLY A 336 33.95 16.74 7.91
N TYR A 337 33.86 17.56 6.87
CA TYR A 337 34.88 18.56 6.52
C TYR A 337 34.68 19.86 7.30
N LYS A 338 35.75 20.69 7.40
CA LYS A 338 35.66 22.07 7.90
C LYS A 338 34.70 22.89 7.04
N LYS A 339 33.90 23.72 7.68
CA LYS A 339 32.92 24.62 7.06
C LYS A 339 33.03 26.00 7.65
N TYR A 340 32.66 27.02 6.89
CA TYR A 340 32.40 28.36 7.38
C TYR A 340 30.90 28.54 7.62
N GLY A 341 30.51 29.27 8.63
CA GLY A 341 29.14 29.57 8.94
C GLY A 341 28.99 30.47 10.17
N PHE A 342 27.87 30.38 10.80
CA PHE A 342 27.49 31.25 11.92
C PHE A 342 26.87 30.44 13.06
N LYS A 343 26.82 31.01 14.26
CA LYS A 343 26.09 30.45 15.39
C LYS A 343 24.63 30.85 15.26
N ALA A 344 23.74 29.87 15.15
CA ALA A 344 22.31 30.13 15.02
C ALA A 344 21.74 30.90 16.22
N GLN A 345 22.22 30.60 17.43
CA GLN A 345 21.80 31.28 18.67
C GLN A 345 22.11 32.77 18.65
N GLU A 346 23.31 33.15 18.20
CA GLU A 346 23.75 34.56 18.12
C GLU A 346 22.87 35.37 17.13
N ILE A 347 22.58 34.79 15.95
CA ILE A 347 21.70 35.44 14.97
C ILE A 347 20.26 35.51 15.49
N LEU A 348 19.74 34.46 16.14
CA LEU A 348 18.39 34.46 16.70
C LEU A 348 18.22 35.58 17.76
N GLU A 349 19.23 35.79 18.60
CA GLU A 349 19.22 36.89 19.60
C GLU A 349 19.14 38.26 18.92
N LEU A 350 19.88 38.46 17.82
CA LEU A 350 19.87 39.69 17.04
C LEU A 350 18.56 39.92 16.25
N GLU A 351 17.90 38.87 15.80
CA GLU A 351 16.60 38.95 15.09
C GLU A 351 15.43 39.22 16.04
N GLY A 352 15.51 38.75 17.29
CA GLY A 352 14.46 38.91 18.29
C GLY A 352 13.24 38.01 18.05
N ASP A 353 12.03 38.55 18.38
CA ASP A 353 10.79 37.75 18.45
C ASP A 353 10.28 37.19 17.12
N ASN A 354 10.66 37.74 15.99
CA ASN A 354 10.19 37.33 14.67
C ASN A 354 11.37 37.02 13.71
N PRO A 355 12.09 35.94 13.96
CA PRO A 355 13.25 35.61 13.16
C PRO A 355 12.87 35.19 11.73
N VAL A 356 13.67 35.58 10.75
CA VAL A 356 13.52 35.25 9.33
C VAL A 356 14.71 34.42 8.84
N ILE A 357 15.90 34.69 9.35
CA ILE A 357 17.14 34.01 9.00
C ILE A 357 17.23 32.67 9.72
N ILE A 358 16.79 32.66 11.00
CA ILE A 358 16.78 31.45 11.83
C ILE A 358 15.37 30.85 11.87
N ASN A 359 15.28 29.59 11.50
CA ASN A 359 14.08 28.80 11.79
C ASN A 359 14.18 28.29 13.24
N ASN A 360 13.25 28.75 14.08
CA ASN A 360 13.15 28.42 15.51
C ASN A 360 11.88 27.61 15.88
N GLU A 361 11.22 27.01 14.90
CA GLU A 361 10.08 26.12 15.17
C GLU A 361 10.42 24.97 16.14
N ASP A 362 11.67 24.50 16.07
CA ASP A 362 12.25 23.59 17.05
C ASP A 362 13.38 24.29 17.78
N THR A 363 13.13 24.82 18.96
CA THR A 363 14.10 25.56 19.77
C THR A 363 15.30 24.73 20.19
N ASN A 364 15.15 23.40 20.23
CA ASN A 364 16.24 22.48 20.48
C ASN A 364 17.09 22.21 19.23
N ASN A 365 16.65 22.64 18.04
CA ASN A 365 17.31 22.34 16.78
C ASN A 365 17.20 23.50 15.80
N LEU A 366 17.81 24.64 16.15
CA LEU A 366 17.80 25.85 15.34
C LEU A 366 18.46 25.61 13.98
N LYS A 367 17.90 26.19 12.92
CA LYS A 367 18.41 26.09 11.55
C LYS A 367 18.60 27.46 10.94
N LEU A 368 19.69 27.62 10.22
CA LEU A 368 20.04 28.84 9.51
C LEU A 368 19.72 28.71 8.02
N THR A 369 18.98 29.67 7.48
CA THR A 369 18.74 29.79 6.03
C THR A 369 19.71 30.83 5.44
N ASN A 370 20.84 30.35 4.93
CA ASN A 370 21.91 31.20 4.41
C ASN A 370 21.46 32.18 3.31
N SER A 371 20.51 31.81 2.47
CA SER A 371 19.99 32.67 1.39
C SER A 371 19.25 33.92 1.94
N HIS A 372 18.72 33.89 3.15
CA HIS A 372 18.07 35.02 3.77
C HIS A 372 19.05 36.09 4.26
N LEU A 373 20.33 35.75 4.41
CA LEU A 373 21.38 36.74 4.68
C LEU A 373 21.73 37.59 3.46
N ILE A 374 21.48 37.13 2.23
CA ILE A 374 21.85 37.86 1.00
C ILE A 374 21.15 39.22 0.92
N PRO A 375 19.84 39.38 1.11
CA PRO A 375 19.19 40.70 1.13
C PRO A 375 19.71 41.62 2.23
N VAL A 376 20.06 41.09 3.40
CA VAL A 376 20.66 41.84 4.51
C VAL A 376 22.05 42.37 4.13
N LEU A 377 22.90 41.55 3.52
CA LEU A 377 24.20 41.94 3.03
C LEU A 377 24.09 43.00 1.94
N VAL A 378 23.12 42.89 1.01
CA VAL A 378 22.90 43.93 -0.01
C VAL A 378 22.50 45.26 0.63
N ASN A 379 21.68 45.25 1.69
CA ASN A 379 21.28 46.43 2.43
C ASN A 379 22.52 47.06 3.15
N ALA A 380 23.29 46.24 3.86
CA ALA A 380 24.52 46.67 4.54
C ALA A 380 25.55 47.33 3.58
N ILE A 381 25.72 46.75 2.38
CA ILE A 381 26.59 47.32 1.35
C ILE A 381 26.09 48.70 0.88
N LYS A 382 24.79 48.90 0.73
CA LYS A 382 24.21 50.18 0.35
C LYS A 382 24.39 51.24 1.43
N GLU A 383 24.23 50.88 2.69
CA GLU A 383 24.44 51.73 3.85
C GLU A 383 25.93 52.15 3.94
N LEU A 384 26.85 51.17 3.87
CA LEU A 384 28.29 51.44 3.87
C LEU A 384 28.70 52.35 2.71
N LYS A 385 28.10 52.14 1.50
CA LYS A 385 28.37 53.03 0.37
C LYS A 385 27.92 54.46 0.64
N ALA A 386 26.76 54.66 1.24
CA ALA A 386 26.27 56.01 1.60
C ALA A 386 27.22 56.72 2.59
N GLU A 387 27.69 56.01 3.64
CA GLU A 387 28.66 56.54 4.59
C GLU A 387 29.99 56.95 3.91
N ILE A 388 30.50 56.12 3.00
CA ILE A 388 31.70 56.40 2.22
C ILE A 388 31.51 57.65 1.34
N ASP A 389 30.37 57.79 0.68
CA ASP A 389 30.07 58.94 -0.18
C ASP A 389 29.95 60.25 0.65
N GLU A 390 29.34 60.15 1.85
CA GLU A 390 29.33 61.28 2.80
C GLU A 390 30.76 61.70 3.26
N LEU A 391 31.61 60.71 3.57
CA LEU A 391 33.00 60.97 3.95
C LEU A 391 33.85 61.61 2.83
N LYS A 392 33.57 61.24 1.56
CA LYS A 392 34.27 61.81 0.41
C LYS A 392 33.83 63.25 0.06
N ASN A 393 32.65 63.63 0.48
CA ASN A 393 32.08 64.95 0.24
C ASN A 393 32.39 65.97 1.40
N LYS A 394 33.01 65.49 2.45
CA LYS A 394 33.58 66.29 3.56
C LYS A 394 35.03 66.58 3.28
#